data_c3ae9801503018f355522bd48f95e99f
#
_entry.id   c3ae9801503018f355522bd48f95e99f
#
_cell.length_a   1.000
_cell.length_b   1.000
_cell.length_c   1.000
_cell.angle_alpha   90.00
_cell.angle_beta   90.00
_cell.angle_gamma   90.00
#
_symmetry.space_group_name_H-M   'P 1'
#
loop_
_entity.id
_entity.type
_entity.pdbx_description
1 polymer ?
#
loop_
_entity_poly.entity_id
_entity_poly.type
_entity_poly.pdbx_seq_one_letter_code
_entity_poly.pdbx_strand_id
1 'polypeptide(L)'
;MMISYMIDGQGYLICNREIISADVEDFEYTPKPEFEGPFIVFNEEDEKATLQRFFDHILDVRPHIFVTYNGDFFDWPFVEARAAVHGMDMAREIGFVKNKEGVYSSRPAAHMDAFCWVKRDSYLPVGSQGLKAAAKAKLRYDPVEMDPEDMCRMATEEPQVLANYSVSDAVATYYLYMKYVHPFCYALCTIIPMEPDEVLRKGSGTLCEALLCVEAFRGNIVFPNKHETVLNKMSEDGKVLESETYVGGHVEAIECGVFRADIPCRSVSIHFSLQLSKCFSLGSAWYHQHSKCCTTMPRDA
;
A
#
# COMPACT_ATOMS: atom_id res chain seq x y z
N MET A 1 -18.73 11.45 -14.73
CA MET A 1 -17.65 10.58 -14.21
C MET A 1 -16.66 10.35 -15.34
N MET A 2 -15.38 10.22 -15.03
CA MET A 2 -14.29 9.89 -15.94
C MET A 2 -13.45 8.79 -15.29
N ILE A 3 -13.08 7.74 -16.00
CA ILE A 3 -12.33 6.61 -15.45
C ILE A 3 -11.08 6.40 -16.30
N SER A 4 -9.91 6.51 -15.69
CA SER A 4 -8.61 6.30 -16.34
C SER A 4 -7.85 5.15 -15.66
N TYR A 5 -7.22 4.30 -16.45
CA TYR A 5 -6.42 3.17 -15.95
C TYR A 5 -5.40 2.72 -16.99
N MET A 6 -4.40 1.96 -16.56
CA MET A 6 -3.38 1.37 -17.44
C MET A 6 -3.31 -0.15 -17.27
N ILE A 7 -3.10 -0.84 -18.36
CA ILE A 7 -2.92 -2.30 -18.42
C ILE A 7 -1.69 -2.58 -19.30
N ASP A 8 -0.66 -3.20 -18.74
CA ASP A 8 0.56 -3.60 -19.46
C ASP A 8 1.19 -2.46 -20.31
N GLY A 9 1.18 -1.24 -19.77
CA GLY A 9 1.73 -0.06 -20.45
C GLY A 9 0.76 0.67 -21.39
N GLN A 10 -0.39 0.09 -21.71
CA GLN A 10 -1.44 0.75 -22.47
C GLN A 10 -2.43 1.43 -21.53
N GLY A 11 -2.69 2.70 -21.77
CA GLY A 11 -3.68 3.48 -21.04
C GLY A 11 -5.06 3.45 -21.70
N TYR A 12 -6.07 3.57 -20.87
CA TYR A 12 -7.47 3.64 -21.25
C TYR A 12 -8.14 4.76 -20.48
N LEU A 13 -8.95 5.55 -21.17
CA LEU A 13 -9.75 6.61 -20.59
C LEU A 13 -11.20 6.47 -21.03
N ILE A 14 -12.13 6.43 -20.10
CA ILE A 14 -13.56 6.39 -20.39
C ILE A 14 -14.18 7.71 -19.93
N CYS A 15 -14.77 8.45 -20.86
CA CYS A 15 -15.40 9.75 -20.62
C CYS A 15 -16.91 9.63 -20.75
N ASN A 16 -17.63 10.34 -19.90
CA ASN A 16 -19.08 10.50 -19.97
C ASN A 16 -19.43 11.77 -20.73
N ARG A 17 -20.12 11.65 -21.88
CA ARG A 17 -20.54 12.76 -22.73
C ARG A 17 -21.55 13.70 -22.09
N GLU A 18 -22.30 13.27 -21.10
CA GLU A 18 -23.22 14.16 -20.38
C GLU A 18 -22.49 15.28 -19.62
N ILE A 19 -21.21 15.10 -19.32
CA ILE A 19 -20.43 16.03 -18.50
C ILE A 19 -19.46 16.84 -19.36
N ILE A 20 -18.85 16.21 -20.38
CA ILE A 20 -17.88 16.88 -21.26
C ILE A 20 -18.57 17.58 -22.41
N SER A 21 -18.09 18.75 -22.82
CA SER A 21 -18.65 19.53 -23.92
C SER A 21 -18.27 19.02 -25.30
N ALA A 22 -17.19 18.26 -25.40
CA ALA A 22 -16.69 17.69 -26.66
C ALA A 22 -16.00 16.35 -26.38
N ASP A 23 -16.02 15.48 -27.40
CA ASP A 23 -15.31 14.21 -27.33
C ASP A 23 -13.79 14.44 -27.19
N VAL A 24 -13.17 13.61 -26.38
CA VAL A 24 -11.72 13.57 -26.21
C VAL A 24 -11.17 12.56 -27.21
N GLU A 25 -10.17 12.94 -27.99
CA GLU A 25 -9.48 12.05 -28.93
C GLU A 25 -8.39 11.23 -28.20
N ASP A 26 -7.92 10.15 -28.85
CA ASP A 26 -6.78 9.37 -28.37
C ASP A 26 -5.55 10.26 -28.27
N PHE A 27 -4.79 10.13 -27.21
CA PHE A 27 -3.61 10.96 -26.98
C PHE A 27 -2.53 10.23 -26.18
N GLU A 28 -1.37 10.83 -26.08
CA GLU A 28 -0.25 10.33 -25.31
C GLU A 28 0.05 11.27 -24.14
N TYR A 29 0.20 10.70 -22.95
CA TYR A 29 0.68 11.38 -21.77
C TYR A 29 1.96 10.70 -21.25
N THR A 30 3.11 11.20 -21.71
CA THR A 30 4.43 10.66 -21.38
C THR A 30 5.24 11.71 -20.61
N PRO A 31 5.09 11.74 -19.24
CA PRO A 31 5.76 12.76 -18.42
C PRO A 31 7.28 12.64 -18.44
N LYS A 32 7.81 11.46 -18.77
CA LYS A 32 9.22 11.17 -19.01
C LYS A 32 9.36 10.07 -20.06
N PRO A 33 10.48 10.03 -20.79
CA PRO A 33 10.71 8.99 -21.80
C PRO A 33 10.60 7.55 -21.29
N GLU A 34 10.82 7.34 -19.99
CA GLU A 34 10.72 6.04 -19.31
C GLU A 34 9.33 5.74 -18.76
N PHE A 35 8.38 6.67 -18.89
CA PHE A 35 7.01 6.57 -18.41
C PHE A 35 6.03 6.86 -19.55
N GLU A 36 6.03 5.97 -20.52
CA GLU A 36 5.15 6.06 -21.68
C GLU A 36 3.70 5.83 -21.27
N GLY A 37 2.79 6.64 -21.81
CA GLY A 37 1.36 6.55 -21.53
C GLY A 37 0.55 6.85 -22.79
N PRO A 38 0.48 5.92 -23.77
CA PRO A 38 -0.49 6.00 -24.85
C PRO A 38 -1.88 5.69 -24.30
N PHE A 39 -2.87 6.53 -24.60
CA PHE A 39 -4.25 6.37 -24.13
C PHE A 39 -5.23 6.20 -25.29
N ILE A 40 -6.03 5.15 -25.20
CA ILE A 40 -7.22 4.94 -26.02
C ILE A 40 -8.41 5.52 -25.25
N VAL A 41 -9.21 6.36 -25.92
CA VAL A 41 -10.31 7.07 -25.29
C VAL A 41 -11.64 6.53 -25.77
N PHE A 42 -12.52 6.23 -24.83
CA PHE A 42 -13.90 5.85 -25.07
C PHE A 42 -14.82 6.97 -24.60
N ASN A 43 -15.61 7.54 -25.50
CA ASN A 43 -16.59 8.57 -25.16
C ASN A 43 -17.97 7.92 -25.12
N GLU A 44 -18.45 7.60 -23.94
CA GLU A 44 -19.72 6.93 -23.71
C GLU A 44 -20.86 7.93 -23.55
N GLU A 45 -22.08 7.52 -23.88
CA GLU A 45 -23.24 8.41 -23.96
C GLU A 45 -23.65 8.96 -22.59
N ASP A 46 -23.63 8.10 -21.57
CA ASP A 46 -24.04 8.42 -20.20
C ASP A 46 -23.16 7.75 -19.15
N GLU A 47 -23.43 8.02 -17.88
CA GLU A 47 -22.67 7.43 -16.77
C GLU A 47 -22.86 5.92 -16.67
N LYS A 48 -24.05 5.42 -17.02
CA LYS A 48 -24.32 3.98 -17.00
C LYS A 48 -23.47 3.25 -18.05
N ALA A 49 -23.41 3.79 -19.26
CA ALA A 49 -22.57 3.25 -20.34
C ALA A 49 -21.09 3.31 -19.97
N THR A 50 -20.65 4.39 -19.31
CA THR A 50 -19.28 4.54 -18.79
C THR A 50 -18.93 3.40 -17.81
N LEU A 51 -19.78 3.13 -16.83
CA LEU A 51 -19.59 2.05 -15.88
C LEU A 51 -19.64 0.67 -16.52
N GLN A 52 -20.62 0.46 -17.44
CA GLN A 52 -20.76 -0.82 -18.13
C GLN A 52 -19.52 -1.09 -18.99
N ARG A 53 -19.04 -0.09 -19.74
CA ARG A 53 -17.79 -0.20 -20.52
C ARG A 53 -16.60 -0.59 -19.65
N PHE A 54 -16.48 0.02 -18.48
CA PHE A 54 -15.41 -0.31 -17.53
C PHE A 54 -15.51 -1.76 -17.05
N PHE A 55 -16.67 -2.20 -16.62
CA PHE A 55 -16.88 -3.58 -16.15
C PHE A 55 -16.68 -4.61 -17.27
N ASP A 56 -17.22 -4.36 -18.45
CA ASP A 56 -17.04 -5.24 -19.61
C ASP A 56 -15.57 -5.39 -19.98
N HIS A 57 -14.81 -4.29 -19.98
CA HIS A 57 -13.39 -4.35 -20.28
C HIS A 57 -12.59 -5.12 -19.19
N ILE A 58 -12.94 -4.98 -17.93
CA ILE A 58 -12.35 -5.79 -16.86
C ILE A 58 -12.65 -7.28 -17.06
N LEU A 59 -13.87 -7.62 -17.44
CA LEU A 59 -14.27 -9.02 -17.70
C LEU A 59 -13.59 -9.62 -18.92
N ASP A 60 -13.31 -8.82 -19.94
CA ASP A 60 -12.58 -9.23 -21.14
C ASP A 60 -11.10 -9.46 -20.85
N VAL A 61 -10.46 -8.53 -20.16
CA VAL A 61 -9.02 -8.57 -19.85
C VAL A 61 -8.70 -9.55 -18.73
N ARG A 62 -9.59 -9.69 -17.74
CA ARG A 62 -9.42 -10.53 -16.53
C ARG A 62 -8.09 -10.30 -15.84
N PRO A 63 -7.81 -9.09 -15.34
CA PRO A 63 -6.57 -8.78 -14.69
C PRO A 63 -6.38 -9.62 -13.41
N HIS A 64 -5.16 -10.07 -13.15
CA HIS A 64 -4.82 -10.79 -11.93
C HIS A 64 -4.55 -9.86 -10.75
N ILE A 65 -4.21 -8.59 -11.05
CA ILE A 65 -3.85 -7.58 -10.04
C ILE A 65 -4.55 -6.28 -10.41
N PHE A 66 -5.30 -5.74 -9.47
CA PHE A 66 -5.79 -4.37 -9.51
C PHE A 66 -4.89 -3.48 -8.68
N VAL A 67 -4.50 -2.35 -9.23
CA VAL A 67 -3.65 -1.38 -8.55
C VAL A 67 -4.42 -0.08 -8.39
N THR A 68 -4.42 0.47 -7.19
CA THR A 68 -5.01 1.77 -6.88
C THR A 68 -4.07 2.60 -6.02
N TYR A 69 -4.41 3.86 -5.83
CA TYR A 69 -3.79 4.72 -4.86
C TYR A 69 -4.84 5.29 -3.91
N ASN A 70 -4.95 4.72 -2.72
CA ASN A 70 -6.01 5.00 -1.75
C ASN A 70 -7.42 4.60 -2.25
N GLY A 71 -7.47 3.59 -3.13
CA GLY A 71 -8.69 3.15 -3.77
C GLY A 71 -9.73 2.54 -2.83
N ASP A 72 -9.29 1.98 -1.69
CA ASP A 72 -10.20 1.46 -0.67
C ASP A 72 -11.13 2.53 -0.09
N PHE A 73 -10.67 3.79 -0.05
CA PHE A 73 -11.42 4.90 0.55
C PHE A 73 -11.97 5.89 -0.47
N PHE A 74 -11.48 5.86 -1.71
CA PHE A 74 -11.90 6.79 -2.76
C PHE A 74 -12.52 6.12 -3.96
N ASP A 75 -11.74 5.40 -4.76
CA ASP A 75 -12.18 4.93 -6.08
C ASP A 75 -13.28 3.88 -5.97
N TRP A 76 -13.04 2.81 -5.22
CA TRP A 76 -13.99 1.71 -5.11
C TRP A 76 -15.32 2.09 -4.45
N PRO A 77 -15.36 2.84 -3.31
CA PRO A 77 -16.60 3.34 -2.75
C PRO A 77 -17.40 4.20 -3.71
N PHE A 78 -16.71 5.02 -4.52
CA PHE A 78 -17.34 5.87 -5.50
C PHE A 78 -17.95 5.05 -6.64
N VAL A 79 -17.17 4.13 -7.22
CA VAL A 79 -17.65 3.24 -8.29
C VAL A 79 -18.84 2.39 -7.81
N GLU A 80 -18.76 1.80 -6.61
CA GLU A 80 -19.85 1.01 -6.02
C GLU A 80 -21.13 1.84 -5.85
N ALA A 81 -21.01 3.04 -5.28
CA ALA A 81 -22.15 3.93 -5.07
C ALA A 81 -22.80 4.36 -6.40
N ARG A 82 -22.00 4.69 -7.41
CA ARG A 82 -22.51 5.08 -8.74
C ARG A 82 -23.11 3.89 -9.47
N ALA A 83 -22.49 2.72 -9.44
CA ALA A 83 -23.05 1.49 -10.00
C ALA A 83 -24.42 1.16 -9.40
N ALA A 84 -24.56 1.27 -8.08
CA ALA A 84 -25.84 1.04 -7.40
C ALA A 84 -26.96 1.99 -7.86
N VAL A 85 -26.65 3.26 -8.13
CA VAL A 85 -27.62 4.23 -8.68
C VAL A 85 -28.20 3.75 -10.02
N HIS A 86 -27.37 3.09 -10.84
CA HIS A 86 -27.77 2.56 -12.14
C HIS A 86 -28.27 1.10 -12.09
N GLY A 87 -28.45 0.54 -10.88
CA GLY A 87 -28.93 -0.82 -10.67
C GLY A 87 -27.91 -1.91 -11.01
N MET A 88 -26.62 -1.56 -11.09
CA MET A 88 -25.51 -2.49 -11.26
C MET A 88 -24.93 -2.86 -9.89
N ASP A 89 -24.56 -4.13 -9.73
CA ASP A 89 -23.93 -4.65 -8.52
C ASP A 89 -22.45 -4.97 -8.80
N MET A 90 -21.56 -4.13 -8.33
CA MET A 90 -20.12 -4.27 -8.53
C MET A 90 -19.59 -5.65 -8.09
N ALA A 91 -20.19 -6.24 -7.06
CA ALA A 91 -19.82 -7.57 -6.59
C ALA A 91 -20.14 -8.67 -7.62
N ARG A 92 -21.24 -8.50 -8.35
CA ARG A 92 -21.66 -9.44 -9.41
C ARG A 92 -20.92 -9.19 -10.71
N GLU A 93 -20.69 -7.92 -11.06
CA GLU A 93 -20.03 -7.53 -12.32
C GLU A 93 -18.55 -7.93 -12.31
N ILE A 94 -17.78 -7.49 -11.33
CA ILE A 94 -16.33 -7.67 -11.31
C ILE A 94 -15.79 -8.39 -10.07
N GLY A 95 -16.67 -8.86 -9.19
CA GLY A 95 -16.27 -9.64 -8.02
C GLY A 95 -15.66 -8.84 -6.87
N PHE A 96 -15.72 -7.51 -6.89
CA PHE A 96 -15.21 -6.66 -5.81
C PHE A 96 -16.24 -6.51 -4.70
N VAL A 97 -15.79 -6.79 -3.47
CA VAL A 97 -16.63 -6.72 -2.27
C VAL A 97 -15.86 -6.01 -1.15
N LYS A 98 -16.55 -5.12 -0.45
CA LYS A 98 -16.04 -4.48 0.75
C LYS A 98 -16.10 -5.46 1.92
N ASN A 99 -14.96 -5.69 2.58
CA ASN A 99 -14.89 -6.51 3.78
C ASN A 99 -15.29 -5.72 5.04
N LYS A 100 -15.33 -6.40 6.20
CA LYS A 100 -15.70 -5.78 7.49
C LYS A 100 -14.71 -4.68 7.94
N GLU A 101 -13.50 -4.70 7.44
CA GLU A 101 -12.43 -3.75 7.76
C GLU A 101 -12.48 -2.50 6.85
N GLY A 102 -13.40 -2.47 5.89
CA GLY A 102 -13.52 -1.38 4.93
C GLY A 102 -12.63 -1.51 3.70
N VAL A 103 -11.93 -2.62 3.57
CA VAL A 103 -11.03 -2.92 2.44
C VAL A 103 -11.82 -3.60 1.33
N TYR A 104 -11.56 -3.19 0.09
CA TYR A 104 -12.12 -3.83 -1.09
C TYR A 104 -11.22 -4.97 -1.55
N SER A 105 -11.80 -6.13 -1.76
CA SER A 105 -11.10 -7.33 -2.21
C SER A 105 -11.91 -8.06 -3.27
N SER A 106 -11.23 -8.80 -4.12
CA SER A 106 -11.82 -9.65 -5.14
C SER A 106 -11.31 -11.07 -4.97
N ARG A 107 -12.13 -12.08 -5.26
CA ARG A 107 -11.69 -13.48 -5.23
C ARG A 107 -10.78 -13.85 -6.42
N PRO A 108 -11.08 -13.40 -7.65
CA PRO A 108 -10.28 -13.76 -8.82
C PRO A 108 -8.99 -12.95 -8.98
N ALA A 109 -8.82 -11.84 -8.26
CA ALA A 109 -7.70 -10.94 -8.45
C ALA A 109 -7.25 -10.28 -7.14
N ALA A 110 -5.94 -10.07 -7.00
CA ALA A 110 -5.37 -9.33 -5.86
C ALA A 110 -5.63 -7.83 -6.02
N HIS A 111 -5.98 -7.15 -4.93
CA HIS A 111 -6.10 -5.70 -4.90
C HIS A 111 -4.92 -5.08 -4.14
N MET A 112 -4.05 -4.39 -4.87
CA MET A 112 -2.82 -3.79 -4.36
C MET A 112 -2.99 -2.27 -4.27
N ASP A 113 -3.33 -1.77 -3.09
CA ASP A 113 -3.38 -0.33 -2.84
C ASP A 113 -1.98 0.21 -2.54
N ALA A 114 -1.38 0.89 -3.54
CA ALA A 114 -0.03 1.43 -3.45
C ALA A 114 0.15 2.45 -2.31
N PHE A 115 -0.93 3.07 -1.84
CA PHE A 115 -0.89 3.97 -0.69
C PHE A 115 -0.47 3.25 0.60
N CYS A 116 -0.80 1.95 0.75
CA CYS A 116 -0.36 1.15 1.90
C CYS A 116 1.16 1.06 1.96
N TRP A 117 1.82 0.85 0.81
CA TRP A 117 3.29 0.87 0.72
C TRP A 117 3.86 2.26 1.02
N VAL A 118 3.23 3.31 0.49
CA VAL A 118 3.69 4.68 0.73
C VAL A 118 3.64 5.02 2.21
N LYS A 119 2.60 4.63 2.92
CA LYS A 119 2.48 4.86 4.38
C LYS A 119 3.52 4.11 5.20
N ARG A 120 3.83 2.88 4.85
CA ARG A 120 4.69 2.00 5.67
C ARG A 120 6.15 2.05 5.26
N ASP A 121 6.47 1.99 3.96
CA ASP A 121 7.79 1.65 3.45
C ASP A 121 8.45 2.76 2.62
N SER A 122 7.74 3.83 2.29
CA SER A 122 8.29 4.90 1.46
C SER A 122 9.25 5.84 2.17
N TYR A 123 9.20 5.87 3.50
CA TYR A 123 9.93 6.84 4.36
C TYR A 123 9.57 8.29 4.07
N LEU A 124 8.41 8.56 3.47
CA LEU A 124 7.92 9.91 3.28
C LEU A 124 7.30 10.46 4.58
N PRO A 125 7.51 11.75 4.89
CA PRO A 125 6.91 12.37 6.07
C PRO A 125 5.38 12.29 6.05
N VAL A 126 4.78 12.21 7.23
CA VAL A 126 3.34 12.33 7.36
C VAL A 126 2.89 13.68 6.78
N GLY A 127 1.84 13.68 5.97
CA GLY A 127 1.37 14.86 5.22
C GLY A 127 1.97 15.00 3.82
N SER A 128 3.04 14.25 3.48
CA SER A 128 3.63 14.22 2.13
C SER A 128 3.42 12.86 1.47
N GLN A 129 2.30 12.20 1.75
CA GLN A 129 1.98 10.86 1.28
C GLN A 129 0.87 10.84 0.20
N GLY A 130 0.46 12.00 -0.30
CA GLY A 130 -0.41 12.07 -1.48
C GLY A 130 0.29 11.58 -2.74
N LEU A 131 -0.49 11.16 -3.76
CA LEU A 131 0.05 10.59 -5.01
C LEU A 131 1.08 11.52 -5.67
N LYS A 132 0.78 12.82 -5.78
CA LYS A 132 1.70 13.82 -6.33
C LYS A 132 3.02 13.88 -5.58
N ALA A 133 2.97 13.96 -4.25
CA ALA A 133 4.18 14.01 -3.43
C ALA A 133 5.00 12.71 -3.55
N ALA A 134 4.33 11.56 -3.57
CA ALA A 134 4.97 10.26 -3.77
C ALA A 134 5.61 10.15 -5.17
N ALA A 135 4.91 10.57 -6.23
CA ALA A 135 5.45 10.60 -7.59
C ALA A 135 6.66 11.54 -7.71
N LYS A 136 6.56 12.74 -7.15
CA LYS A 136 7.67 13.71 -7.14
C LYS A 136 8.90 13.17 -6.42
N ALA A 137 8.73 12.54 -5.28
CA ALA A 137 9.82 11.98 -4.49
C ALA A 137 10.44 10.71 -5.12
N LYS A 138 9.61 9.79 -5.63
CA LYS A 138 10.02 8.47 -6.11
C LYS A 138 10.24 8.43 -7.61
N LEU A 139 9.29 8.93 -8.40
CA LEU A 139 9.38 8.95 -9.87
C LEU A 139 10.12 10.18 -10.40
N ARG A 140 10.33 11.20 -9.55
CA ARG A 140 11.08 12.42 -9.86
C ARG A 140 10.50 13.22 -11.04
N TYR A 141 9.18 13.30 -11.11
CA TYR A 141 8.46 14.25 -11.95
C TYR A 141 7.28 14.82 -11.18
N ASP A 142 6.72 15.92 -11.66
CA ASP A 142 5.59 16.60 -11.04
C ASP A 142 4.31 16.28 -11.83
N PRO A 143 3.42 15.41 -11.33
CA PRO A 143 2.16 15.12 -12.01
C PRO A 143 1.28 16.38 -12.15
N VAL A 144 0.39 16.36 -13.13
CA VAL A 144 -0.61 17.41 -13.31
C VAL A 144 -1.46 17.50 -12.05
N GLU A 145 -1.80 18.72 -11.64
CA GLU A 145 -2.69 18.97 -10.50
C GLU A 145 -3.82 19.90 -10.95
N MET A 146 -4.99 19.65 -10.43
CA MET A 146 -6.18 20.46 -10.68
C MET A 146 -6.94 20.66 -9.37
N ASP A 147 -7.45 21.87 -9.17
CA ASP A 147 -8.31 22.13 -8.02
C ASP A 147 -9.64 21.39 -8.21
N PRO A 148 -10.11 20.62 -7.22
CA PRO A 148 -11.41 19.96 -7.28
C PRO A 148 -12.58 20.88 -7.61
N GLU A 149 -12.53 22.15 -7.20
CA GLU A 149 -13.57 23.14 -7.49
C GLU A 149 -13.63 23.50 -8.99
N ASP A 150 -12.49 23.43 -9.68
CA ASP A 150 -12.39 23.74 -11.11
C ASP A 150 -12.80 22.57 -12.03
N MET A 151 -12.83 21.34 -11.53
CA MET A 151 -13.06 20.14 -12.35
C MET A 151 -14.36 20.19 -13.17
N CYS A 152 -15.46 20.64 -12.55
CA CYS A 152 -16.75 20.76 -13.26
C CYS A 152 -16.72 21.82 -14.37
N ARG A 153 -16.02 22.91 -14.13
CA ARG A 153 -15.85 23.98 -15.11
C ARG A 153 -14.97 23.50 -16.28
N MET A 154 -13.84 22.86 -15.96
CA MET A 154 -12.91 22.34 -16.96
C MET A 154 -13.52 21.24 -17.82
N ALA A 155 -14.42 20.42 -17.29
CA ALA A 155 -15.17 19.43 -18.08
C ALA A 155 -15.98 20.10 -19.19
N THR A 156 -16.46 21.31 -18.99
CA THR A 156 -17.27 22.06 -19.97
C THR A 156 -16.39 22.96 -20.86
N GLU A 157 -15.37 23.61 -20.31
CA GLU A 157 -14.55 24.57 -21.04
C GLU A 157 -13.42 23.88 -21.82
N GLU A 158 -12.69 22.97 -21.16
CA GLU A 158 -11.48 22.33 -21.69
C GLU A 158 -11.42 20.84 -21.31
N PRO A 159 -12.25 19.95 -21.88
CA PRO A 159 -12.31 18.53 -21.55
C PRO A 159 -10.96 17.80 -21.67
N GLN A 160 -10.12 18.21 -22.63
CA GLN A 160 -8.79 17.64 -22.84
C GLN A 160 -7.84 17.90 -21.65
N VAL A 161 -7.95 19.06 -21.00
CA VAL A 161 -7.14 19.39 -19.81
C VAL A 161 -7.56 18.51 -18.62
N LEU A 162 -8.87 18.31 -18.45
CA LEU A 162 -9.38 17.39 -17.43
C LEU A 162 -8.98 15.94 -17.72
N ALA A 163 -8.99 15.52 -19.00
CA ALA A 163 -8.49 14.21 -19.41
C ALA A 163 -7.01 14.04 -19.07
N ASN A 164 -6.17 15.03 -19.37
CA ASN A 164 -4.75 15.02 -19.02
C ASN A 164 -4.52 14.89 -17.50
N TYR A 165 -5.33 15.55 -16.68
CA TYR A 165 -5.28 15.39 -15.23
C TYR A 165 -5.61 13.96 -14.81
N SER A 166 -6.73 13.41 -15.29
CA SER A 166 -7.17 12.05 -14.96
C SER A 166 -6.12 10.99 -15.34
N VAL A 167 -5.56 11.07 -16.56
CA VAL A 167 -4.55 10.09 -17.00
C VAL A 167 -3.20 10.28 -16.31
N SER A 168 -2.87 11.50 -15.87
CA SER A 168 -1.67 11.76 -15.08
C SER A 168 -1.64 10.94 -13.79
N ASP A 169 -2.78 10.81 -13.11
CA ASP A 169 -2.91 10.02 -11.90
C ASP A 169 -2.79 8.52 -12.18
N ALA A 170 -3.39 8.04 -13.28
CA ALA A 170 -3.27 6.65 -13.70
C ALA A 170 -1.81 6.27 -14.04
N VAL A 171 -1.11 7.11 -14.78
CA VAL A 171 0.31 6.93 -15.12
C VAL A 171 1.19 6.96 -13.89
N ALA A 172 0.98 7.91 -12.98
CA ALA A 172 1.72 8.01 -11.73
C ALA A 172 1.54 6.75 -10.87
N THR A 173 0.30 6.28 -10.72
CA THR A 173 -0.02 5.09 -9.93
C THR A 173 0.60 3.84 -10.54
N TYR A 174 0.47 3.66 -11.86
CA TYR A 174 1.03 2.51 -12.58
C TYR A 174 2.55 2.41 -12.41
N TYR A 175 3.29 3.48 -12.69
CA TYR A 175 4.74 3.43 -12.60
C TYR A 175 5.27 3.43 -11.17
N LEU A 176 4.57 4.04 -10.22
CA LEU A 176 4.89 3.91 -8.80
C LEU A 176 4.79 2.45 -8.35
N TYR A 177 3.71 1.78 -8.74
CA TYR A 177 3.51 0.37 -8.45
C TYR A 177 4.59 -0.49 -9.12
N MET A 178 4.78 -0.38 -10.42
CA MET A 178 5.72 -1.22 -11.17
C MET A 178 7.17 -1.06 -10.72
N LYS A 179 7.60 0.17 -10.39
CA LYS A 179 8.98 0.43 -9.98
C LYS A 179 9.29 0.09 -8.52
N TYR A 180 8.32 0.27 -7.63
CA TYR A 180 8.59 0.19 -6.19
C TYR A 180 7.73 -0.84 -5.46
N VAL A 181 6.43 -0.82 -5.65
CA VAL A 181 5.52 -1.64 -4.85
C VAL A 181 5.58 -3.10 -5.27
N HIS A 182 5.47 -3.36 -6.57
CA HIS A 182 5.49 -4.72 -7.13
C HIS A 182 6.74 -5.50 -6.75
N PRO A 183 7.97 -5.04 -7.08
CA PRO A 183 9.18 -5.80 -6.76
C PRO A 183 9.38 -5.96 -5.25
N PHE A 184 8.99 -4.98 -4.45
CA PHE A 184 9.09 -5.03 -3.00
C PHE A 184 8.15 -6.09 -2.41
N CYS A 185 6.87 -6.06 -2.73
CA CYS A 185 5.90 -7.00 -2.19
C CYS A 185 6.20 -8.44 -2.62
N TYR A 186 6.49 -8.66 -3.90
CA TYR A 186 6.75 -9.99 -4.40
C TYR A 186 8.08 -10.57 -3.91
N ALA A 187 9.10 -9.75 -3.69
CA ALA A 187 10.32 -10.20 -3.02
C ALA A 187 10.03 -10.69 -1.59
N LEU A 188 9.17 -9.99 -0.85
CA LEU A 188 8.75 -10.42 0.48
C LEU A 188 7.92 -11.70 0.44
N CYS A 189 7.00 -11.86 -0.52
CA CYS A 189 6.18 -13.06 -0.68
C CYS A 189 6.99 -14.33 -0.98
N THR A 190 8.21 -14.22 -1.52
CA THR A 190 9.10 -15.37 -1.68
C THR A 190 9.63 -15.91 -0.36
N ILE A 191 9.58 -15.11 0.70
CA ILE A 191 10.13 -15.44 2.01
C ILE A 191 9.00 -15.64 3.02
N ILE A 192 7.97 -14.80 2.97
CA ILE A 192 6.84 -14.78 3.91
C ILE A 192 5.68 -15.53 3.28
N PRO A 193 5.12 -16.54 3.94
CA PRO A 193 4.01 -17.35 3.39
C PRO A 193 2.66 -16.61 3.54
N MET A 194 2.53 -15.51 2.84
CA MET A 194 1.34 -14.66 2.82
C MET A 194 1.05 -14.21 1.39
N GLU A 195 -0.19 -13.91 1.10
CA GLU A 195 -0.58 -13.36 -0.19
C GLU A 195 -0.04 -11.93 -0.39
N PRO A 196 0.21 -11.48 -1.62
CA PRO A 196 0.84 -10.18 -1.88
C PRO A 196 0.10 -8.98 -1.28
N ASP A 197 -1.23 -8.99 -1.31
CA ASP A 197 -2.06 -7.95 -0.70
C ASP A 197 -1.99 -7.97 0.83
N GLU A 198 -1.91 -9.15 1.44
CA GLU A 198 -1.70 -9.27 2.89
C GLU A 198 -0.32 -8.74 3.28
N VAL A 199 0.74 -9.11 2.54
CA VAL A 199 2.10 -8.57 2.75
C VAL A 199 2.11 -7.06 2.63
N LEU A 200 1.35 -6.51 1.69
CA LEU A 200 1.23 -5.06 1.51
C LEU A 200 0.52 -4.37 2.68
N ARG A 201 -0.56 -4.97 3.19
CA ARG A 201 -1.47 -4.34 4.17
C ARG A 201 -1.09 -4.60 5.63
N LYS A 202 -0.51 -5.76 5.94
CA LYS A 202 -0.13 -6.12 7.31
C LYS A 202 1.09 -5.31 7.78
N GLY A 203 1.14 -5.05 9.08
CA GLY A 203 2.29 -4.39 9.70
C GLY A 203 3.53 -5.28 9.75
N SER A 204 4.71 -4.66 9.85
CA SER A 204 5.99 -5.37 9.93
C SER A 204 6.05 -6.40 11.06
N GLY A 205 5.40 -6.15 12.19
CA GLY A 205 5.30 -7.11 13.30
C GLY A 205 4.64 -8.44 12.89
N THR A 206 3.53 -8.37 12.15
CA THR A 206 2.83 -9.57 11.65
C THR A 206 3.69 -10.32 10.60
N LEU A 207 4.42 -9.59 9.77
CA LEU A 207 5.32 -10.18 8.79
C LEU A 207 6.48 -10.92 9.48
N CYS A 208 7.06 -10.33 10.53
CA CYS A 208 8.08 -11.00 11.35
C CYS A 208 7.54 -12.21 12.09
N GLU A 209 6.32 -12.14 12.64
CA GLU A 209 5.65 -13.27 13.28
C GLU A 209 5.47 -14.44 12.29
N ALA A 210 5.05 -14.17 11.05
CA ALA A 210 4.92 -15.19 10.02
C ALA A 210 6.26 -15.86 9.69
N LEU A 211 7.35 -15.09 9.59
CA LEU A 211 8.70 -15.64 9.39
C LEU A 211 9.13 -16.55 10.55
N LEU A 212 8.87 -16.11 11.77
CA LEU A 212 9.17 -16.94 12.96
C LEU A 212 8.36 -18.23 12.98
N CYS A 213 7.09 -18.19 12.52
CA CYS A 213 6.26 -19.38 12.36
C CYS A 213 6.88 -20.38 11.37
N VAL A 214 7.45 -19.91 10.26
CA VAL A 214 8.15 -20.76 9.29
C VAL A 214 9.35 -21.46 9.93
N GLU A 215 10.18 -20.73 10.64
CA GLU A 215 11.36 -21.31 11.29
C GLU A 215 11.00 -22.26 12.44
N ALA A 216 9.95 -21.95 13.20
CA ALA A 216 9.44 -22.84 14.23
C ALA A 216 8.92 -24.15 13.64
N PHE A 217 8.18 -24.07 12.52
CA PHE A 217 7.71 -25.26 11.80
C PHE A 217 8.87 -26.13 11.34
N ARG A 218 9.93 -25.55 10.77
CA ARG A 218 11.14 -26.27 10.37
C ARG A 218 11.86 -26.90 11.56
N GLY A 219 11.84 -26.25 12.71
CA GLY A 219 12.44 -26.71 13.95
C GLY A 219 11.55 -27.67 14.77
N ASN A 220 10.35 -28.02 14.31
CA ASN A 220 9.34 -28.76 15.07
C ASN A 220 9.01 -28.12 16.43
N ILE A 221 8.94 -26.78 16.47
CA ILE A 221 8.60 -26.01 17.64
C ILE A 221 7.14 -25.58 17.56
N VAL A 222 6.36 -25.85 18.59
CA VAL A 222 4.97 -25.42 18.70
C VAL A 222 4.92 -24.06 19.41
N PHE A 223 4.29 -23.08 18.78
CA PHE A 223 4.02 -21.80 19.40
C PHE A 223 2.98 -21.95 20.52
N PRO A 224 3.14 -21.23 21.63
CA PRO A 224 2.08 -21.13 22.62
C PRO A 224 0.86 -20.44 21.99
N ASN A 225 -0.33 -20.94 22.35
CA ASN A 225 -1.57 -20.25 21.94
C ASN A 225 -1.52 -18.79 22.42
N LYS A 226 -2.03 -17.88 21.60
CA LYS A 226 -2.34 -16.53 22.08
C LYS A 226 -3.23 -16.68 23.29
N HIS A 227 -2.72 -16.36 24.48
CA HIS A 227 -3.57 -16.20 25.63
C HIS A 227 -4.62 -15.14 25.25
N GLU A 228 -5.88 -15.44 25.49
CA GLU A 228 -6.94 -14.43 25.43
C GLU A 228 -6.45 -13.25 26.26
N THR A 229 -6.25 -12.15 25.58
CA THR A 229 -5.69 -10.95 26.18
C THR A 229 -6.43 -10.65 27.46
N VAL A 230 -5.69 -10.34 28.50
CA VAL A 230 -6.11 -10.02 29.86
C VAL A 230 -7.10 -8.83 29.95
N LEU A 231 -7.68 -8.42 28.83
CA LEU A 231 -8.77 -7.44 28.73
C LEU A 231 -10.02 -7.82 29.57
N ASN A 232 -10.13 -9.05 30.03
CA ASN A 232 -11.25 -9.52 30.83
C ASN A 232 -10.91 -9.83 32.30
N LYS A 233 -9.71 -9.54 32.77
CA LYS A 233 -9.42 -9.57 34.21
C LYS A 233 -9.91 -8.23 34.82
N MET A 234 -11.20 -8.11 34.99
CA MET A 234 -11.74 -7.15 35.93
C MET A 234 -11.73 -7.77 37.31
N SER A 235 -11.29 -7.01 38.31
CA SER A 235 -11.51 -7.37 39.72
C SER A 235 -13.02 -7.34 40.00
N GLU A 236 -13.47 -8.01 41.06
CA GLU A 236 -14.87 -7.95 41.48
C GLU A 236 -15.38 -6.53 41.72
N ASP A 237 -14.47 -5.58 41.93
CA ASP A 237 -14.75 -4.14 42.10
C ASP A 237 -14.79 -3.34 40.77
N GLY A 238 -14.76 -3.99 39.59
CA GLY A 238 -14.85 -3.36 38.28
C GLY A 238 -13.61 -2.57 37.88
N LYS A 239 -12.47 -2.73 38.60
CA LYS A 239 -11.19 -2.16 38.20
C LYS A 239 -10.47 -3.13 37.25
N VAL A 240 -9.92 -2.59 36.16
CA VAL A 240 -9.04 -3.35 35.27
C VAL A 240 -7.82 -3.75 36.10
N LEU A 241 -7.64 -5.06 36.31
CA LEU A 241 -6.40 -5.58 36.89
C LEU A 241 -5.25 -5.18 35.97
N GLU A 242 -4.20 -4.59 36.54
CA GLU A 242 -2.99 -4.16 35.82
C GLU A 242 -2.56 -5.25 34.83
N SER A 243 -2.55 -4.90 33.54
CA SER A 243 -1.84 -5.71 32.56
C SER A 243 -0.41 -5.84 33.01
N GLU A 244 0.17 -7.03 32.99
CA GLU A 244 1.60 -7.21 33.21
C GLU A 244 2.34 -6.16 32.38
N THR A 245 2.95 -5.18 33.08
CA THR A 245 3.63 -4.09 32.44
C THR A 245 4.79 -4.65 31.66
N TYR A 246 4.71 -4.49 30.37
CA TYR A 246 5.79 -4.87 29.47
C TYR A 246 6.98 -3.97 29.76
N VAL A 247 8.08 -4.56 30.24
CA VAL A 247 9.32 -3.81 30.39
C VAL A 247 9.89 -3.59 28.99
N GLY A 248 9.63 -2.42 28.41
CA GLY A 248 10.17 -2.00 27.14
C GLY A 248 11.70 -1.86 27.15
N GLY A 249 12.28 -1.53 25.98
CA GLY A 249 13.69 -1.20 25.91
C GLY A 249 14.04 0.00 26.80
N HIS A 250 15.19 -0.03 27.42
CA HIS A 250 15.70 1.12 28.18
C HIS A 250 16.11 2.23 27.19
N VAL A 251 15.53 3.40 27.35
CA VAL A 251 15.90 4.60 26.59
C VAL A 251 16.34 5.66 27.59
N GLU A 252 17.59 6.03 27.54
CA GLU A 252 18.17 7.03 28.42
C GLU A 252 18.93 8.07 27.58
N ALA A 253 18.74 9.35 27.89
CA ALA A 253 19.54 10.43 27.36
C ALA A 253 20.77 10.61 28.30
N ILE A 254 21.94 10.15 27.86
CA ILE A 254 23.16 10.20 28.66
C ILE A 254 23.72 11.63 28.70
N GLU A 255 23.82 12.26 27.53
CA GLU A 255 24.28 13.66 27.40
C GLU A 255 23.62 14.35 26.20
N CYS A 256 23.23 15.60 26.37
CA CYS A 256 22.76 16.46 25.27
C CYS A 256 23.98 17.12 24.61
N GLY A 257 24.33 16.72 23.41
CA GLY A 257 25.44 17.30 22.67
C GLY A 257 25.52 16.87 21.22
N VAL A 258 26.43 17.49 20.48
CA VAL A 258 26.77 17.09 19.12
C VAL A 258 28.03 16.26 19.15
N PHE A 259 27.90 14.97 18.89
CA PHE A 259 29.03 14.07 18.82
C PHE A 259 29.47 13.92 17.37
N ARG A 260 30.74 14.25 17.07
CA ARG A 260 31.37 13.98 15.77
C ARG A 260 32.13 12.68 15.88
N ALA A 261 31.69 11.66 15.16
CA ALA A 261 32.42 10.41 15.08
C ALA A 261 33.22 10.38 13.76
N ASP A 262 34.51 10.24 13.87
CA ASP A 262 35.41 10.00 12.71
C ASP A 262 35.38 8.52 12.28
N ILE A 263 34.63 7.68 12.97
CA ILE A 263 34.41 6.26 12.67
C ILE A 263 32.95 6.08 12.29
N PRO A 264 32.63 5.39 11.19
CA PRO A 264 31.24 5.10 10.84
C PRO A 264 30.60 4.31 11.97
N CYS A 265 29.71 4.97 12.71
CA CYS A 265 28.89 4.31 13.72
C CYS A 265 28.09 3.21 13.04
N ARG A 266 28.48 1.96 13.21
CA ARG A 266 27.60 0.83 13.00
C ARG A 266 26.64 0.76 14.20
N SER A 267 25.65 1.63 14.23
CA SER A 267 24.52 1.48 15.14
C SER A 267 23.65 0.32 14.63
N VAL A 268 24.08 -0.88 14.90
CA VAL A 268 23.22 -2.04 14.69
C VAL A 268 22.39 -2.21 15.97
N SER A 269 21.18 -1.79 15.89
CA SER A 269 19.97 -2.32 16.52
C SER A 269 20.16 -3.36 17.65
N ILE A 270 20.68 -2.93 18.77
CA ILE A 270 20.55 -3.64 20.04
C ILE A 270 19.05 -3.75 20.43
N HIS A 271 18.21 -2.89 19.90
CA HIS A 271 16.77 -2.85 20.15
C HIS A 271 16.02 -4.11 19.66
N PHE A 272 16.40 -4.69 18.54
CA PHE A 272 15.71 -5.83 17.95
C PHE A 272 16.01 -7.16 18.67
N SER A 273 17.22 -7.36 19.15
CA SER A 273 17.64 -8.59 19.83
C SER A 273 17.09 -8.71 21.25
N LEU A 274 16.90 -7.59 21.96
CA LEU A 274 16.33 -7.59 23.31
C LEU A 274 14.82 -7.85 23.32
N GLN A 275 14.12 -7.40 22.30
CA GLN A 275 12.66 -7.63 22.16
C GLN A 275 12.35 -9.08 21.77
N LEU A 276 13.16 -9.68 20.89
CA LEU A 276 13.06 -11.09 20.53
C LEU A 276 13.40 -12.04 21.69
N SER A 277 14.39 -11.73 22.50
CA SER A 277 14.80 -12.60 23.64
C SER A 277 13.78 -12.64 24.77
N LYS A 278 12.86 -11.66 24.86
CA LYS A 278 11.78 -11.66 25.86
C LYS A 278 10.48 -12.26 25.34
N CYS A 279 10.22 -12.22 24.05
CA CYS A 279 9.06 -12.88 23.45
C CYS A 279 9.21 -14.40 23.40
N PHE A 280 10.43 -14.90 23.36
CA PHE A 280 10.72 -16.32 23.27
C PHE A 280 11.71 -16.69 24.36
N SER A 281 11.27 -17.44 25.36
CA SER A 281 12.17 -18.16 26.29
C SER A 281 12.93 -19.30 25.56
N LEU A 282 13.14 -19.15 24.30
CA LEU A 282 13.96 -20.02 23.46
C LEU A 282 15.41 -19.74 23.78
N GLY A 283 15.83 -20.54 24.66
CA GLY A 283 17.19 -20.93 25.03
C GLY A 283 18.35 -20.00 24.68
N SER A 284 19.11 -19.74 25.69
CA SER A 284 20.47 -19.19 25.70
C SER A 284 21.39 -19.51 24.50
N ALA A 285 21.04 -20.45 23.63
CA ALA A 285 21.83 -20.85 22.47
C ALA A 285 21.87 -19.78 21.34
N TRP A 286 20.78 -19.05 21.11
CA TRP A 286 20.76 -17.98 20.10
C TRP A 286 21.46 -16.71 20.55
N TYR A 287 21.38 -16.43 21.86
CA TYR A 287 22.05 -15.30 22.46
C TYR A 287 23.57 -15.50 22.47
N HIS A 288 24.06 -16.76 22.69
CA HIS A 288 25.48 -17.07 22.67
C HIS A 288 26.12 -17.03 21.30
N GLN A 289 25.38 -17.30 20.24
CA GLN A 289 25.91 -17.28 18.87
C GLN A 289 26.08 -15.86 18.33
N HIS A 290 25.17 -14.93 18.65
CA HIS A 290 25.29 -13.53 18.26
C HIS A 290 26.20 -12.70 19.19
N SER A 291 26.27 -13.00 20.48
CA SER A 291 27.20 -12.30 21.37
C SER A 291 28.66 -12.67 21.09
N LYS A 292 28.95 -13.87 20.60
CA LYS A 292 30.28 -14.25 20.14
C LYS A 292 30.75 -13.55 18.89
N CYS A 293 29.82 -13.12 18.04
CA CYS A 293 30.16 -12.34 16.84
C CYS A 293 30.52 -10.88 17.14
N CYS A 294 30.09 -10.35 18.31
CA CYS A 294 30.41 -8.99 18.72
C CYS A 294 31.67 -8.90 19.63
N THR A 295 32.17 -10.02 20.13
CA THR A 295 33.30 -10.03 21.07
C THR A 295 34.65 -10.44 20.47
N THR A 296 34.74 -10.77 19.21
CA THR A 296 35.97 -11.09 18.51
C THR A 296 36.35 -10.02 17.49
N MET A 297 36.62 -8.80 17.94
CA MET A 297 37.51 -7.89 17.22
C MET A 297 38.77 -7.69 18.10
N PRO A 298 39.98 -7.91 17.56
CA PRO A 298 41.21 -7.65 18.32
C PRO A 298 41.26 -6.14 18.61
N ARG A 299 41.52 -5.86 19.90
CA ARG A 299 42.05 -4.56 20.27
C ARG A 299 43.53 -4.61 19.88
N ASP A 300 43.89 -4.08 18.75
CA ASP A 300 45.24 -3.65 18.41
C ASP A 300 45.32 -3.43 16.89
N ALA A 301 45.16 -2.20 16.48
CA ALA A 301 45.91 -1.47 15.45
C ALA A 301 45.36 -0.03 15.35
#